data_9fc93e2da38734ccc2e594868b6b7332
#
_entry.id   9fc93e2da38734ccc2e594868b6b7332
#
_cell.length_a   1.000
_cell.length_b   1.000
_cell.length_c   1.000
_cell.angle_alpha   90.00
_cell.angle_beta   90.00
_cell.angle_gamma   90.00
#
_symmetry.space_group_name_H-M   'P 1'
#
loop_
_entity.id
_entity.type
_entity.pdbx_description
1 polymer ?
#
loop_
_entity_poly.entity_id
_entity_poly.type
_entity_poly.pdbx_seq_one_letter_code
_entity_poly.pdbx_strand_id
1 'polypeptide(L)'
;KFIDTMLEEKQLPQTLTSYSPCFRKEKGAHGIEERGVYRIHQFEKQEMIVVCKPEESKIWYDKLWQNTVDLFRSLDIPVRTLEGCSGDLADLKVKSCDVEAWSPRQKKYFEVGSCSNLGDAQARRLGIRVKGEDGTKYFAHTLNNTVVAPPRMLIAFLENNLQEDGSVKIPKALQPYMGGTEKLVPKK
;
A
#
# COMPACT_ATOMS: atom_id res chain seq x y z
N LYS A 1 -11.79 4.41 -14.51
CA LYS A 1 -12.60 5.63 -14.31
C LYS A 1 -12.18 6.73 -15.31
N PHE A 2 -10.88 6.97 -15.51
CA PHE A 2 -10.37 8.11 -16.29
C PHE A 2 -9.85 7.75 -17.69
N ILE A 3 -10.13 6.58 -18.23
CA ILE A 3 -9.69 6.19 -19.59
C ILE A 3 -10.25 7.18 -20.60
N ASP A 4 -9.38 7.68 -21.51
CA ASP A 4 -9.69 8.66 -22.55
C ASP A 4 -10.42 9.93 -22.05
N THR A 5 -10.03 10.38 -20.85
CA THR A 5 -10.67 11.54 -20.21
C THR A 5 -9.77 12.78 -20.29
N MET A 6 -10.38 13.91 -20.57
CA MET A 6 -9.79 15.25 -20.38
C MET A 6 -10.30 15.82 -19.07
N LEU A 7 -9.41 15.98 -18.10
CA LEU A 7 -9.69 16.62 -16.80
C LEU A 7 -9.41 18.13 -16.91
N GLU A 8 -10.22 18.94 -16.27
CA GLU A 8 -9.86 20.33 -16.02
C GLU A 8 -8.87 20.41 -14.85
N GLU A 9 -7.88 21.27 -14.94
CA GLU A 9 -6.81 21.37 -13.93
C GLU A 9 -7.33 21.58 -12.50
N LYS A 10 -8.40 22.37 -12.34
CA LYS A 10 -9.07 22.61 -11.06
C LYS A 10 -9.69 21.37 -10.42
N GLN A 11 -9.83 20.27 -11.17
CA GLN A 11 -10.33 18.99 -10.65
C GLN A 11 -9.22 18.16 -10.00
N LEU A 12 -7.97 18.56 -10.13
CA LEU A 12 -6.83 17.88 -9.53
C LEU A 12 -6.51 18.46 -8.14
N PRO A 13 -5.99 17.65 -7.22
CA PRO A 13 -5.75 16.21 -7.36
C PRO A 13 -7.03 15.38 -7.22
N GLN A 14 -7.08 14.23 -7.90
CA GLN A 14 -8.08 13.20 -7.64
C GLN A 14 -7.47 12.17 -6.70
N THR A 15 -8.04 12.05 -5.52
CA THR A 15 -7.65 11.04 -4.52
C THR A 15 -8.72 9.98 -4.42
N LEU A 16 -8.33 8.74 -4.59
CA LEU A 16 -9.24 7.60 -4.63
C LEU A 16 -8.72 6.49 -3.73
N THR A 17 -9.65 5.70 -3.22
CA THR A 17 -9.32 4.45 -2.55
C THR A 17 -10.17 3.32 -3.13
N SER A 18 -9.63 2.12 -3.13
CA SER A 18 -10.29 0.93 -3.64
C SER A 18 -10.01 -0.23 -2.70
N TYR A 19 -11.06 -0.92 -2.29
CA TYR A 19 -10.98 -2.22 -1.63
C TYR A 19 -11.50 -3.28 -2.60
N SER A 20 -10.65 -4.24 -2.93
CA SER A 20 -10.99 -5.21 -3.96
C SER A 20 -10.30 -6.55 -3.76
N PRO A 21 -10.92 -7.66 -4.23
CA PRO A 21 -10.25 -8.94 -4.34
C PRO A 21 -9.17 -8.89 -5.42
N CYS A 22 -8.05 -9.53 -5.13
CA CYS A 22 -6.91 -9.69 -6.03
C CYS A 22 -6.70 -11.18 -6.31
N PHE A 23 -6.44 -11.51 -7.58
CA PHE A 23 -6.21 -12.88 -8.03
C PHE A 23 -4.85 -12.95 -8.71
N ARG A 24 -3.98 -13.82 -8.21
CA ARG A 24 -2.64 -13.99 -8.76
C ARG A 24 -2.31 -15.46 -8.99
N LYS A 25 -1.61 -15.79 -10.06
CA LYS A 25 -1.11 -17.14 -10.32
C LYS A 25 0.09 -17.53 -9.45
N GLU A 26 0.81 -16.55 -8.92
CA GLU A 26 2.00 -16.71 -8.06
C GLU A 26 3.05 -17.68 -8.64
N LYS A 27 3.22 -17.68 -9.98
CA LYS A 27 4.23 -18.49 -10.65
C LYS A 27 5.63 -18.02 -10.27
N GLY A 28 6.51 -18.95 -9.89
CA GLY A 28 7.90 -18.68 -9.54
C GLY A 28 8.14 -18.39 -8.07
N ALA A 29 7.10 -18.42 -7.22
CA ALA A 29 7.31 -18.44 -5.78
C ALA A 29 7.79 -19.84 -5.35
N HIS A 30 8.86 -19.92 -4.59
CA HIS A 30 9.43 -21.16 -4.10
C HIS A 30 9.87 -21.03 -2.63
N GLY A 31 9.69 -22.11 -1.86
CA GLY A 31 10.22 -22.21 -0.50
C GLY A 31 9.26 -21.76 0.59
N ILE A 32 9.82 -21.13 1.64
CA ILE A 32 9.07 -20.79 2.86
C ILE A 32 7.95 -19.76 2.63
N GLU A 33 8.07 -18.95 1.59
CA GLU A 33 7.07 -17.93 1.22
C GLU A 33 5.76 -18.54 0.66
N GLU A 34 5.80 -19.79 0.20
CA GLU A 34 4.60 -20.52 -0.24
C GLU A 34 3.77 -21.06 0.92
N ARG A 35 4.32 -21.04 2.13
CA ARG A 35 3.64 -21.60 3.31
C ARG A 35 2.89 -20.50 4.07
N GLY A 36 1.71 -20.86 4.57
CA GLY A 36 0.85 -19.95 5.32
C GLY A 36 0.12 -18.96 4.43
N VAL A 37 -0.11 -17.74 4.92
CA VAL A 37 -0.94 -16.74 4.23
C VAL A 37 -0.14 -15.59 3.60
N TYR A 38 1.19 -15.65 3.61
CA TYR A 38 2.03 -14.57 3.08
C TYR A 38 1.87 -14.39 1.57
N ARG A 39 1.77 -15.49 0.84
CA ARG A 39 1.61 -15.51 -0.62
C ARG A 39 0.49 -16.48 -0.99
N ILE A 40 -0.64 -15.94 -1.40
CA ILE A 40 -1.86 -16.70 -1.70
C ILE A 40 -2.46 -16.24 -3.03
N HIS A 41 -3.25 -17.14 -3.65
CA HIS A 41 -3.80 -16.91 -4.99
C HIS A 41 -4.96 -15.90 -5.00
N GLN A 42 -5.71 -15.81 -3.92
CA GLN A 42 -6.81 -14.87 -3.76
C GLN A 42 -6.68 -14.16 -2.42
N PHE A 43 -6.69 -12.84 -2.45
CA PHE A 43 -6.64 -12.00 -1.26
C PHE A 43 -7.34 -10.67 -1.54
N GLU A 44 -7.66 -9.96 -0.49
CA GLU A 44 -8.21 -8.62 -0.56
C GLU A 44 -7.10 -7.59 -0.35
N LYS A 45 -7.29 -6.41 -0.92
CA LYS A 45 -6.33 -5.30 -0.78
C LYS A 45 -7.03 -3.95 -0.82
N GLN A 46 -6.61 -3.08 0.08
CA GLN A 46 -6.96 -1.67 0.08
C GLN A 46 -5.84 -0.87 -0.58
N GLU A 47 -6.16 -0.14 -1.64
CA GLU A 47 -5.24 0.74 -2.37
C GLU A 47 -5.63 2.20 -2.23
N MET A 48 -4.64 3.08 -2.19
CA MET A 48 -4.77 4.51 -2.41
C MET A 48 -4.24 4.85 -3.79
N ILE A 49 -4.95 5.70 -4.52
CA ILE A 49 -4.62 6.11 -5.88
C ILE A 49 -4.71 7.63 -5.95
N VAL A 50 -3.71 8.27 -6.56
CA VAL A 50 -3.72 9.71 -6.82
C VAL A 50 -3.50 9.97 -8.29
N VAL A 51 -4.30 10.90 -8.83
CA VAL A 51 -4.09 11.51 -10.15
C VAL A 51 -3.87 13.00 -9.89
N CYS A 52 -2.71 13.52 -10.24
CA CYS A 52 -2.30 14.88 -9.88
C CYS A 52 -1.52 15.57 -11.00
N LYS A 53 -1.17 16.82 -10.77
CA LYS A 53 -0.25 17.58 -11.61
C LYS A 53 1.17 16.98 -11.51
N PRO A 54 2.00 17.09 -12.57
CA PRO A 54 3.38 16.62 -12.56
C PRO A 54 4.21 17.15 -11.38
N GLU A 55 4.12 18.43 -11.10
CA GLU A 55 4.87 19.12 -10.04
C GLU A 55 4.45 18.72 -8.63
N GLU A 56 3.24 18.19 -8.46
CA GLU A 56 2.72 17.74 -7.16
C GLU A 56 3.06 16.28 -6.86
N SER A 57 3.50 15.50 -7.83
CA SER A 57 3.63 14.05 -7.70
C SER A 57 4.60 13.63 -6.58
N LYS A 58 5.65 14.41 -6.34
CA LYS A 58 6.57 14.13 -5.21
C LYS A 58 5.87 14.30 -3.86
N ILE A 59 5.10 15.37 -3.70
CA ILE A 59 4.38 15.65 -2.44
C ILE A 59 3.35 14.56 -2.16
N TRP A 60 2.63 14.13 -3.20
CA TRP A 60 1.64 13.05 -3.08
C TRP A 60 2.29 11.69 -2.81
N TYR A 61 3.45 11.42 -3.41
CA TYR A 61 4.22 10.22 -3.11
C TYR A 61 4.59 10.15 -1.63
N ASP A 62 5.15 11.23 -1.08
CA ASP A 62 5.56 11.30 0.32
C ASP A 62 4.35 11.12 1.27
N LYS A 63 3.21 11.71 0.97
CA LYS A 63 1.96 11.51 1.75
C LYS A 63 1.45 10.08 1.69
N LEU A 64 1.48 9.45 0.52
CA LEU A 64 0.94 8.11 0.34
C LEU A 64 1.69 7.06 1.16
N TRP A 65 3.02 7.00 1.06
CA TRP A 65 3.79 6.02 1.82
C TRP A 65 3.76 6.32 3.33
N GLN A 66 3.74 7.59 3.73
CA GLN A 66 3.64 7.99 5.13
C GLN A 66 2.33 7.49 5.76
N ASN A 67 1.20 7.56 5.05
CA ASN A 67 -0.08 7.03 5.52
C ASN A 67 0.02 5.54 5.90
N THR A 68 0.73 4.73 5.10
CA THR A 68 0.92 3.31 5.41
C THR A 68 1.83 3.13 6.62
N VAL A 69 2.93 3.87 6.70
CA VAL A 69 3.83 3.85 7.87
C VAL A 69 3.06 4.20 9.15
N ASP A 70 2.27 5.26 9.11
CA ASP A 70 1.50 5.72 10.27
C ASP A 70 0.42 4.71 10.69
N LEU A 71 -0.24 4.07 9.72
CA LEU A 71 -1.19 2.99 10.00
C LEU A 71 -0.52 1.84 10.77
N PHE A 72 0.61 1.33 10.27
CA PHE A 72 1.29 0.22 10.93
C PHE A 72 1.82 0.59 12.31
N ARG A 73 2.38 1.80 12.47
CA ARG A 73 2.82 2.33 13.76
C ARG A 73 1.67 2.49 14.76
N SER A 74 0.50 2.91 14.31
CA SER A 74 -0.69 3.02 15.15
C SER A 74 -1.17 1.66 15.70
N LEU A 75 -0.76 0.58 15.05
CA LEU A 75 -1.04 -0.81 15.45
C LEU A 75 0.11 -1.44 16.25
N ASP A 76 1.05 -0.64 16.77
CA ASP A 76 2.24 -1.08 17.51
C ASP A 76 3.14 -2.04 16.68
N ILE A 77 3.14 -1.92 15.34
CA ILE A 77 3.93 -2.76 14.44
C ILE A 77 5.17 -1.99 13.98
N PRO A 78 6.40 -2.46 14.30
CA PRO A 78 7.62 -1.83 13.80
C PRO A 78 7.72 -1.98 12.28
N VAL A 79 7.97 -0.85 11.60
CA VAL A 79 8.16 -0.82 10.16
C VAL A 79 9.43 -0.07 9.77
N ARG A 80 9.96 -0.44 8.62
CA ARG A 80 10.97 0.34 7.88
C ARG A 80 10.50 0.58 6.45
N THR A 81 11.14 1.53 5.79
CA THR A 81 10.91 1.80 4.37
C THR A 81 12.17 1.43 3.58
N LEU A 82 11.96 0.83 2.42
CA LEU A 82 13.02 0.42 1.49
C LEU A 82 12.78 1.11 0.16
N GLU A 83 13.61 2.11 -0.17
CA GLU A 83 13.53 2.77 -1.47
C GLU A 83 14.12 1.86 -2.55
N GLY A 84 13.36 1.66 -3.63
CA GLY A 84 13.79 0.85 -4.76
C GLY A 84 14.93 1.52 -5.52
N CYS A 85 16.02 0.79 -5.75
CA CYS A 85 17.12 1.27 -6.60
C CYS A 85 16.71 1.28 -8.09
N SER A 86 17.39 2.09 -8.88
CA SER A 86 17.06 2.27 -10.30
C SER A 86 17.11 0.97 -11.12
N GLY A 87 17.98 0.04 -10.75
CA GLY A 87 18.10 -1.26 -11.41
C GLY A 87 16.97 -2.24 -11.12
N ASP A 88 16.13 -1.96 -10.10
CA ASP A 88 15.02 -2.81 -9.67
C ASP A 88 13.65 -2.15 -9.91
N LEU A 89 13.63 -0.94 -10.46
CA LEU A 89 12.40 -0.27 -10.83
C LEU A 89 11.77 -0.94 -12.07
N ALA A 90 10.47 -1.23 -11.99
CA ALA A 90 9.72 -1.62 -13.18
C ALA A 90 9.64 -0.45 -14.18
N ASP A 91 9.58 -0.76 -15.47
CA ASP A 91 9.64 0.19 -16.61
C ASP A 91 8.69 1.40 -16.50
N LEU A 92 7.58 1.25 -15.78
CA LEU A 92 6.58 2.31 -15.62
C LEU A 92 6.81 3.19 -14.39
N LYS A 93 7.74 2.82 -13.51
CA LYS A 93 7.94 3.53 -12.24
C LYS A 93 9.07 4.54 -12.35
N VAL A 94 8.83 5.75 -11.90
CA VAL A 94 9.89 6.77 -11.70
C VAL A 94 10.45 6.74 -10.29
N LYS A 95 9.65 6.25 -9.32
CA LYS A 95 10.05 6.04 -7.93
C LYS A 95 9.21 4.95 -7.28
N SER A 96 9.84 4.14 -6.43
CA SER A 96 9.16 3.11 -5.64
C SER A 96 9.75 3.03 -4.24
N CYS A 97 8.90 2.76 -3.26
CA CYS A 97 9.31 2.52 -1.88
C CYS A 97 8.44 1.42 -1.30
N ASP A 98 9.05 0.37 -0.77
CA ASP A 98 8.35 -0.66 -0.05
C ASP A 98 8.26 -0.31 1.45
N VAL A 99 7.14 -0.64 2.06
CA VAL A 99 6.97 -0.63 3.51
C VAL A 99 7.08 -2.06 3.98
N GLU A 100 8.01 -2.30 4.90
CA GLU A 100 8.29 -3.62 5.44
C GLU A 100 8.00 -3.63 6.95
N ALA A 101 7.33 -4.67 7.43
CA ALA A 101 7.06 -4.89 8.85
C ALA A 101 8.04 -5.90 9.43
N TRP A 102 8.38 -5.72 10.71
CA TRP A 102 9.22 -6.65 11.45
C TRP A 102 8.47 -7.94 11.78
N SER A 103 9.11 -9.09 11.54
CA SER A 103 8.65 -10.40 12.00
C SER A 103 9.52 -10.88 13.16
N PRO A 104 9.02 -10.86 14.40
CA PRO A 104 9.74 -11.40 15.57
C PRO A 104 10.09 -12.87 15.41
N ARG A 105 9.19 -13.65 14.81
CA ARG A 105 9.37 -15.08 14.56
C ARG A 105 10.50 -15.38 13.58
N GLN A 106 10.56 -14.61 12.47
CA GLN A 106 11.57 -14.81 11.42
C GLN A 106 12.85 -14.00 11.67
N LYS A 107 12.81 -13.04 12.61
CA LYS A 107 13.90 -12.08 12.89
C LYS A 107 14.34 -11.31 11.63
N LYS A 108 13.38 -10.96 10.78
CA LYS A 108 13.59 -10.18 9.55
C LYS A 108 12.40 -9.28 9.25
N TYR A 109 12.62 -8.30 8.41
CA TYR A 109 11.56 -7.51 7.81
C TYR A 109 10.97 -8.22 6.59
N PHE A 110 9.69 -8.02 6.30
CA PHE A 110 9.02 -8.50 5.10
C PHE A 110 8.07 -7.44 4.57
N GLU A 111 7.90 -7.39 3.25
CA GLU A 111 7.07 -6.42 2.55
C GLU A 111 5.59 -6.57 2.94
N VAL A 112 4.98 -5.44 3.34
CA VAL A 112 3.55 -5.34 3.66
C VAL A 112 2.81 -4.37 2.76
N GLY A 113 3.52 -3.51 2.05
CA GLY A 113 2.96 -2.57 1.09
C GLY A 113 4.04 -1.95 0.21
N SER A 114 3.62 -1.39 -0.92
CA SER A 114 4.51 -0.72 -1.87
C SER A 114 3.85 0.53 -2.40
N CYS A 115 4.60 1.64 -2.36
CA CYS A 115 4.22 2.92 -2.92
C CYS A 115 4.95 3.16 -4.24
N SER A 116 4.23 3.62 -5.26
CA SER A 116 4.79 3.85 -6.59
C SER A 116 4.35 5.20 -7.16
N ASN A 117 5.32 5.95 -7.67
CA ASN A 117 5.08 7.07 -8.57
C ASN A 117 5.36 6.59 -10.00
N LEU A 118 4.37 6.69 -10.86
CA LEU A 118 4.42 6.21 -12.24
C LEU A 118 4.59 7.36 -13.25
N GLY A 119 4.78 8.58 -12.74
CA GLY A 119 4.85 9.74 -13.60
C GLY A 119 3.64 9.80 -14.53
N ASP A 120 3.87 10.08 -15.80
CA ASP A 120 2.83 10.14 -16.83
C ASP A 120 2.64 8.82 -17.62
N ALA A 121 3.39 7.76 -17.27
CA ALA A 121 3.39 6.53 -18.06
C ALA A 121 2.01 5.86 -18.18
N GLN A 122 1.26 5.76 -17.07
CA GLN A 122 -0.10 5.25 -17.12
C GLN A 122 -1.07 6.22 -17.78
N ALA A 123 -0.93 7.52 -17.53
CA ALA A 123 -1.78 8.53 -18.13
C ALA A 123 -1.66 8.54 -19.66
N ARG A 124 -0.46 8.38 -20.21
CA ARG A 124 -0.25 8.22 -21.65
C ARG A 124 -0.95 6.99 -22.21
N ARG A 125 -0.79 5.83 -21.56
CA ARG A 125 -1.44 4.58 -22.00
C ARG A 125 -2.96 4.62 -21.91
N LEU A 126 -3.49 5.31 -20.91
CA LEU A 126 -4.93 5.40 -20.63
C LEU A 126 -5.59 6.65 -21.21
N GLY A 127 -4.85 7.54 -21.88
CA GLY A 127 -5.37 8.77 -22.44
C GLY A 127 -5.86 9.79 -21.40
N ILE A 128 -5.25 9.80 -20.18
CA ILE A 128 -5.65 10.72 -19.10
C ILE A 128 -4.93 12.06 -19.29
N ARG A 129 -5.62 13.01 -19.85
CA ARG A 129 -5.09 14.35 -20.17
C ARG A 129 -5.68 15.39 -19.25
N VAL A 130 -4.94 16.47 -19.06
CA VAL A 130 -5.35 17.63 -18.28
C VAL A 130 -5.33 18.85 -19.17
N LYS A 131 -6.35 19.70 -19.04
CA LYS A 131 -6.41 21.01 -19.64
C LYS A 131 -6.10 22.05 -18.58
N GLY A 132 -4.97 22.74 -18.73
CA GLY A 132 -4.55 23.83 -17.89
C GLY A 132 -5.46 25.06 -18.02
N GLU A 133 -5.41 25.93 -17.03
CA GLU A 133 -6.17 27.19 -17.04
C GLU A 133 -5.74 28.11 -18.16
N ASP A 134 -4.48 28.02 -18.59
CA ASP A 134 -3.89 28.74 -19.73
C ASP A 134 -4.22 28.11 -21.11
N GLY A 135 -4.98 27.00 -21.11
CA GLY A 135 -5.34 26.24 -22.30
C GLY A 135 -4.30 25.20 -22.74
N THR A 136 -3.17 25.06 -22.03
CA THR A 136 -2.20 24.01 -22.31
C THR A 136 -2.80 22.62 -22.06
N LYS A 137 -2.25 21.60 -22.72
CA LYS A 137 -2.67 20.20 -22.52
C LYS A 137 -1.46 19.36 -22.14
N TYR A 138 -1.60 18.58 -21.07
CA TYR A 138 -0.55 17.71 -20.60
C TYR A 138 -1.12 16.38 -20.06
N PHE A 139 -0.26 15.40 -19.80
CA PHE A 139 -0.66 14.15 -19.15
C PHE A 139 -0.56 14.29 -17.64
N ALA A 140 -1.55 13.78 -16.94
CA ALA A 140 -1.52 13.71 -15.47
C ALA A 140 -0.40 12.76 -14.99
N HIS A 141 0.08 12.95 -13.77
CA HIS A 141 0.85 11.95 -13.06
C HIS A 141 -0.07 11.05 -12.26
N THR A 142 0.29 9.77 -12.15
CA THR A 142 -0.46 8.78 -11.38
C THR A 142 0.44 8.14 -10.33
N LEU A 143 -0.13 7.92 -9.16
CA LEU A 143 0.53 7.27 -8.04
C LEU A 143 -0.41 6.26 -7.41
N ASN A 144 0.17 5.22 -6.83
CA ASN A 144 -0.57 4.29 -5.98
C ASN A 144 0.25 3.86 -4.77
N ASN A 145 -0.45 3.43 -3.75
CA ASN A 145 0.15 2.83 -2.57
C ASN A 145 -0.80 1.83 -1.92
N THR A 146 -0.27 0.69 -1.55
CA THR A 146 -1.00 -0.27 -0.72
C THR A 146 -1.21 0.29 0.68
N VAL A 147 -2.46 0.49 1.08
CA VAL A 147 -2.79 0.81 2.48
C VAL A 147 -2.57 -0.43 3.31
N VAL A 148 -3.26 -1.51 2.92
CA VAL A 148 -3.20 -2.80 3.61
C VAL A 148 -3.54 -3.95 2.66
N ALA A 149 -2.75 -5.01 2.75
CA ALA A 149 -3.07 -6.34 2.26
C ALA A 149 -3.34 -7.21 3.50
N PRO A 150 -4.60 -7.53 3.83
CA PRO A 150 -4.96 -8.19 5.08
C PRO A 150 -4.15 -9.42 5.43
N PRO A 151 -3.79 -10.33 4.50
CA PRO A 151 -2.99 -11.51 4.87
C PRO A 151 -1.62 -11.14 5.46
N ARG A 152 -0.91 -10.20 4.86
CA ARG A 152 0.41 -9.75 5.34
C ARG A 152 0.28 -8.90 6.60
N MET A 153 -0.73 -8.03 6.67
CA MET A 153 -1.04 -7.28 7.88
C MET A 153 -1.34 -8.22 9.04
N LEU A 154 -2.13 -9.28 8.81
CA LEU A 154 -2.48 -10.25 9.84
C LEU A 154 -1.25 -10.96 10.41
N ILE A 155 -0.30 -11.35 9.57
CA ILE A 155 0.98 -11.93 10.02
C ILE A 155 1.71 -10.93 10.93
N ALA A 156 1.92 -9.69 10.44
CA ALA A 156 2.62 -8.66 11.19
C ALA A 156 1.91 -8.36 12.52
N PHE A 157 0.58 -8.23 12.49
CA PHE A 157 -0.24 -7.96 13.65
C PHE A 157 -0.14 -9.06 14.70
N LEU A 158 -0.37 -10.30 14.33
CA LEU A 158 -0.35 -11.43 15.25
C LEU A 158 1.04 -11.63 15.86
N GLU A 159 2.10 -11.60 15.04
CA GLU A 159 3.46 -11.84 15.51
C GLU A 159 3.97 -10.73 16.45
N ASN A 160 3.60 -9.47 16.23
CA ASN A 160 4.06 -8.35 17.07
C ASN A 160 3.21 -8.13 18.33
N ASN A 161 1.99 -8.66 18.37
CA ASN A 161 1.08 -8.48 19.49
C ASN A 161 0.84 -9.73 20.32
N LEU A 162 1.49 -10.86 19.96
CA LEU A 162 1.43 -12.12 20.73
C LEU A 162 2.08 -11.95 22.10
N GLN A 163 1.40 -12.41 23.14
CA GLN A 163 1.84 -12.35 24.52
C GLN A 163 2.32 -13.74 25.01
N GLU A 164 3.05 -13.78 26.10
CA GLU A 164 3.57 -15.02 26.70
C GLU A 164 2.47 -16.02 27.09
N ASP A 165 1.28 -15.53 27.46
CA ASP A 165 0.11 -16.35 27.79
C ASP A 165 -0.63 -16.90 26.56
N GLY A 166 -0.11 -16.64 25.35
CA GLY A 166 -0.73 -17.02 24.09
C GLY A 166 -1.88 -16.09 23.66
N SER A 167 -2.20 -15.06 24.44
CA SER A 167 -3.15 -14.05 24.01
C SER A 167 -2.53 -13.10 22.99
N VAL A 168 -3.39 -12.38 22.21
CA VAL A 168 -2.95 -11.35 21.29
C VAL A 168 -3.51 -10.01 21.78
N LYS A 169 -2.61 -9.07 22.11
CA LYS A 169 -2.99 -7.70 22.50
C LYS A 169 -3.64 -6.99 21.30
N ILE A 170 -4.72 -6.26 21.56
CA ILE A 170 -5.34 -5.38 20.58
C ILE A 170 -4.84 -3.95 20.80
N PRO A 171 -4.10 -3.35 19.83
CA PRO A 171 -3.64 -1.98 19.91
C PRO A 171 -4.81 -1.01 20.11
N LYS A 172 -4.57 0.07 20.87
CA LYS A 172 -5.62 1.05 21.20
C LYS A 172 -6.35 1.60 19.99
N ALA A 173 -5.63 1.82 18.87
CA ALA A 173 -6.23 2.32 17.64
C ALA A 173 -7.26 1.36 17.03
N LEU A 174 -7.16 0.06 17.30
CA LEU A 174 -8.09 -0.95 16.75
C LEU A 174 -9.25 -1.29 17.71
N GLN A 175 -9.09 -1.06 19.01
CA GLN A 175 -10.11 -1.40 20.01
C GLN A 175 -11.50 -0.84 19.72
N PRO A 176 -11.69 0.43 19.27
CA PRO A 176 -13.01 0.96 18.93
C PRO A 176 -13.73 0.16 17.84
N TYR A 177 -12.99 -0.41 16.91
CA TYR A 177 -13.53 -1.22 15.82
C TYR A 177 -13.78 -2.69 16.21
N MET A 178 -13.32 -3.09 17.40
CA MET A 178 -13.46 -4.45 17.95
C MET A 178 -14.35 -4.46 19.21
N GLY A 179 -15.28 -3.51 19.34
CA GLY A 179 -16.20 -3.44 20.47
C GLY A 179 -15.52 -3.21 21.83
N GLY A 180 -14.36 -2.53 21.83
CA GLY A 180 -13.59 -2.26 23.04
C GLY A 180 -12.74 -3.47 23.52
N THR A 181 -12.63 -4.54 22.72
CA THR A 181 -11.83 -5.71 23.07
C THR A 181 -10.36 -5.33 23.19
N GLU A 182 -9.74 -5.61 24.33
CA GLU A 182 -8.33 -5.29 24.60
C GLU A 182 -7.37 -6.42 24.23
N LYS A 183 -7.85 -7.67 24.24
CA LYS A 183 -7.06 -8.85 23.86
C LYS A 183 -7.93 -9.99 23.34
N LEU A 184 -7.38 -10.78 22.43
CA LEU A 184 -7.93 -12.07 22.03
C LEU A 184 -7.27 -13.14 22.87
N VAL A 185 -8.08 -14.05 23.43
CA VAL A 185 -7.58 -15.18 24.25
C VAL A 185 -7.78 -16.49 23.51
N PRO A 186 -6.86 -17.47 23.66
CA PRO A 186 -7.05 -18.80 23.09
C PRO A 186 -8.34 -19.43 23.60
N LYS A 187 -9.09 -20.10 22.74
CA LYS A 187 -10.19 -20.96 23.18
C LYS A 187 -9.57 -22.19 23.87
N LYS A 188 -10.08 -22.48 25.05
CA LYS A 188 -9.77 -23.72 25.75
C LYS A 188 -10.33 -24.93 25.02
#